data_3c68a20994323b748c1fe5b69e511d1a
#
_entry.id   3c68a20994323b748c1fe5b69e511d1a
#
_cell.length_a   1.000
_cell.length_b   1.000
_cell.length_c   1.000
_cell.angle_alpha   90.00
_cell.angle_beta   90.00
_cell.angle_gamma   90.00
#
_symmetry.space_group_name_H-M   'P 1'
#
loop_
_entity.id
_entity.type
_entity.pdbx_description
1 polymer ?
#
loop_
_entity_poly.entity_id
_entity_poly.type
_entity_poly.pdbx_seq_one_letter_code
_entity_poly.pdbx_strand_id
1 'polypeptide(L)'
;MSVDMVTINSALVFRDSSIAARLYDAVGSGVVKHEENFAAWPVDDTTGDPTEWEKTITEAGAGNTTTVITDKAGGALLITCAANEDDGVNLQLGQAAGESVKLDGAYPLYCGIRLAVNDADQTDLFFGVGVTDTDWSGGITDGVYFASPDASGAVNFITEKNSVESSVAVATLVDDTFVTPEFYYDGATVSRRRLRGDRDGGCGQ
;
A
#
# COMPACT_ATOMS: atom_id res chain seq x y z
N MET A 1 12.24 21.59 3.78
CA MET A 1 12.33 20.30 3.03
C MET A 1 13.55 20.43 2.14
N SER A 2 14.53 19.54 2.28
CA SER A 2 15.74 19.54 1.45
C SER A 2 15.79 18.22 0.69
N VAL A 3 15.83 18.30 -0.64
CA VAL A 3 15.93 17.14 -1.52
C VAL A 3 17.41 16.89 -1.80
N ASP A 4 17.86 15.69 -1.58
CA ASP A 4 19.19 15.20 -1.89
C ASP A 4 19.13 14.23 -3.07
N MET A 5 20.13 14.27 -3.95
CA MET A 5 20.27 13.35 -5.08
C MET A 5 21.41 12.39 -4.80
N VAL A 6 21.12 11.10 -4.87
CA VAL A 6 22.12 10.04 -4.74
C VAL A 6 22.01 9.06 -5.90
N THR A 7 23.10 8.40 -6.24
CA THR A 7 23.07 7.33 -7.23
C THR A 7 23.13 6.00 -6.50
N ILE A 8 22.13 5.15 -6.74
CA ILE A 8 22.04 3.79 -6.20
C ILE A 8 21.88 2.84 -7.38
N ASN A 9 22.80 1.90 -7.56
CA ASN A 9 22.75 0.91 -8.65
C ASN A 9 22.49 1.52 -10.03
N SER A 10 23.16 2.63 -10.33
CA SER A 10 23.00 3.40 -11.59
C SER A 10 21.65 4.13 -11.74
N ALA A 11 20.77 4.08 -10.75
CA ALA A 11 19.58 4.90 -10.71
C ALA A 11 19.86 6.22 -9.98
N LEU A 12 19.33 7.32 -10.49
CA LEU A 12 19.30 8.60 -9.80
C LEU A 12 18.10 8.60 -8.84
N VAL A 13 18.37 8.76 -7.56
CA VAL A 13 17.35 8.69 -6.51
C VAL A 13 17.25 10.05 -5.82
N PHE A 14 16.03 10.56 -5.73
CA PHE A 14 15.68 11.77 -5.00
C PHE A 14 15.13 11.39 -3.63
N ARG A 15 15.79 11.87 -2.58
CA ARG A 15 15.40 11.56 -1.19
C ARG A 15 15.35 12.81 -0.31
N ASP A 16 14.70 12.70 0.83
CA ASP A 16 14.75 13.73 1.86
C ASP A 16 16.09 13.64 2.60
N SER A 17 16.89 14.71 2.56
CA SER A 17 18.17 14.75 3.24
C SER A 17 18.04 14.77 4.77
N SER A 18 16.90 15.20 5.30
CA SER A 18 16.62 15.23 6.73
C SER A 18 16.10 13.91 7.28
N ILE A 19 15.63 13.02 6.37
CA ILE A 19 15.05 11.73 6.72
C ILE A 19 15.64 10.69 5.76
N ALA A 20 16.74 10.08 6.16
CA ALA A 20 17.64 9.26 5.33
C ALA A 20 17.02 8.10 4.52
N ALA A 21 15.75 7.81 4.66
CA ALA A 21 15.07 6.76 3.93
C ALA A 21 13.81 7.23 3.18
N ARG A 22 13.52 8.54 3.08
CA ARG A 22 12.37 8.99 2.31
C ARG A 22 12.77 9.20 0.86
N LEU A 23 12.29 8.29 0.01
CA LEU A 23 12.41 8.42 -1.43
C LEU A 23 11.26 9.29 -1.95
N TYR A 24 11.57 10.23 -2.83
CA TYR A 24 10.57 10.97 -3.58
C TYR A 24 10.42 10.42 -4.98
N ASP A 25 11.52 10.01 -5.59
CA ASP A 25 11.52 9.46 -6.93
C ASP A 25 12.83 8.73 -7.23
N ALA A 26 12.80 7.89 -8.26
CA ALA A 26 13.99 7.25 -8.82
C ALA A 26 13.89 7.26 -10.36
N VAL A 27 14.98 7.59 -11.03
CA VAL A 27 15.05 7.70 -12.49
C VAL A 27 16.25 6.94 -13.01
N GLY A 28 16.06 6.13 -14.03
CA GLY A 28 17.13 5.39 -14.69
C GLY A 28 16.60 4.22 -15.53
N SER A 29 17.39 3.71 -16.42
CA SER A 29 17.01 2.59 -17.30
C SER A 29 16.79 1.26 -16.54
N GLY A 30 17.31 1.15 -15.31
CA GLY A 30 17.13 0.00 -14.43
C GLY A 30 16.04 0.20 -13.37
N VAL A 31 15.27 1.30 -13.44
CA VAL A 31 14.19 1.58 -12.49
C VAL A 31 12.86 1.12 -13.07
N VAL A 32 12.16 0.26 -12.36
CA VAL A 32 10.76 -0.04 -12.60
C VAL A 32 9.94 0.73 -11.57
N LYS A 33 9.00 1.53 -12.03
CA LYS A 33 8.16 2.38 -11.19
C LYS A 33 6.69 2.12 -11.50
N HIS A 34 5.92 1.87 -10.47
CA HIS A 34 4.48 1.94 -10.52
C HIS A 34 4.02 3.02 -9.53
N GLU A 35 3.23 3.95 -9.99
CA GLU A 35 2.68 5.04 -9.18
C GLU A 35 1.23 5.24 -9.59
N GLU A 36 0.33 5.01 -8.66
CA GLU A 36 -1.10 5.20 -8.86
C GLU A 36 -1.61 6.30 -7.92
N ASN A 37 -2.22 7.31 -8.48
CA ASN A 37 -2.80 8.41 -7.74
C ASN A 37 -4.34 8.41 -7.77
N PHE A 38 -4.93 7.47 -8.50
CA PHE A 38 -6.38 7.34 -8.65
C PHE A 38 -7.08 8.62 -9.17
N ALA A 39 -6.37 9.44 -9.94
CA ALA A 39 -7.01 10.56 -10.66
C ALA A 39 -7.95 10.06 -11.76
N ALA A 40 -7.75 8.83 -12.22
CA ALA A 40 -8.63 8.06 -13.07
C ALA A 40 -8.70 6.63 -12.54
N TRP A 41 -9.81 5.96 -12.79
CA TRP A 41 -10.00 4.55 -12.47
C TRP A 41 -10.54 3.85 -13.70
N PRO A 42 -9.67 3.53 -14.68
CA PRO A 42 -10.09 2.89 -15.91
C PRO A 42 -10.62 1.50 -15.61
N VAL A 43 -11.84 1.24 -16.06
CA VAL A 43 -12.50 -0.06 -15.92
C VAL A 43 -12.81 -0.63 -17.29
N ASP A 44 -12.91 -1.94 -17.39
CA ASP A 44 -13.42 -2.63 -18.56
C ASP A 44 -14.92 -2.36 -18.73
N ASP A 45 -15.34 -1.92 -19.90
CA ASP A 45 -16.72 -1.55 -20.19
C ASP A 45 -17.71 -2.74 -20.10
N THR A 46 -17.21 -3.96 -20.10
CA THR A 46 -18.02 -5.18 -20.08
C THR A 46 -18.17 -5.72 -18.65
N THR A 47 -17.08 -5.73 -17.88
CA THR A 47 -17.06 -6.33 -16.53
C THR A 47 -17.16 -5.28 -15.43
N GLY A 48 -16.74 -4.04 -15.69
CA GLY A 48 -16.61 -2.99 -14.68
C GLY A 48 -15.40 -3.16 -13.76
N ASP A 49 -14.51 -4.12 -14.08
CA ASP A 49 -13.30 -4.34 -13.31
C ASP A 49 -12.17 -3.39 -13.72
N PRO A 50 -11.28 -2.99 -12.82
CA PRO A 50 -10.15 -2.15 -13.16
C PRO A 50 -9.22 -2.85 -14.16
N THR A 51 -8.68 -2.08 -15.11
CA THR A 51 -7.86 -2.64 -16.20
C THR A 51 -6.41 -2.91 -15.80
N GLU A 52 -5.91 -2.26 -14.75
CA GLU A 52 -4.53 -2.39 -14.28
C GLU A 52 -4.40 -3.22 -13.01
N TRP A 53 -5.52 -3.43 -12.31
CA TRP A 53 -5.57 -4.14 -11.04
C TRP A 53 -6.49 -5.34 -11.16
N GLU A 54 -6.10 -6.45 -10.58
CA GLU A 54 -7.00 -7.55 -10.30
C GLU A 54 -7.79 -7.24 -9.04
N LYS A 55 -9.11 -7.15 -9.19
CA LYS A 55 -10.04 -6.87 -8.09
C LYS A 55 -10.72 -8.14 -7.65
N THR A 56 -10.52 -8.54 -6.42
CA THR A 56 -11.26 -9.61 -5.77
C THR A 56 -12.17 -9.02 -4.70
N ILE A 57 -13.44 -9.38 -4.75
CA ILE A 57 -14.44 -8.99 -3.75
C ILE A 57 -14.81 -10.22 -2.95
N THR A 58 -14.66 -10.13 -1.62
CA THR A 58 -15.18 -11.11 -0.66
C THR A 58 -16.35 -10.47 0.04
N GLU A 59 -17.54 -11.03 -0.11
CA GLU A 59 -18.74 -10.51 0.54
C GLU A 59 -19.82 -11.58 0.75
N ALA A 60 -20.50 -11.49 1.88
CA ALA A 60 -21.64 -12.36 2.20
C ALA A 60 -22.96 -11.88 1.56
N GLY A 61 -22.96 -10.71 0.97
CA GLY A 61 -24.12 -10.07 0.33
C GLY A 61 -23.68 -9.22 -0.85
N ALA A 62 -24.20 -8.01 -0.95
CA ALA A 62 -23.80 -7.00 -1.91
C ALA A 62 -23.55 -5.68 -1.19
N GLY A 63 -22.60 -4.89 -1.66
CA GLY A 63 -22.33 -3.58 -1.06
C GLY A 63 -20.88 -3.13 -1.15
N ASN A 64 -19.95 -4.03 -1.44
CA ASN A 64 -18.55 -3.68 -1.64
C ASN A 64 -18.38 -2.88 -2.94
N THR A 65 -17.74 -1.73 -2.86
CA THR A 65 -17.54 -0.86 -4.03
C THR A 65 -16.15 -0.25 -4.06
N THR A 66 -15.70 0.09 -5.27
CA THR A 66 -14.51 0.89 -5.51
C THR A 66 -14.90 2.07 -6.41
N THR A 67 -14.69 3.29 -5.94
CA THR A 67 -15.05 4.50 -6.69
C THR A 67 -13.99 5.57 -6.54
N VAL A 68 -13.73 6.35 -7.59
CA VAL A 68 -12.90 7.55 -7.50
C VAL A 68 -13.65 8.62 -6.72
N ILE A 69 -12.99 9.22 -5.74
CA ILE A 69 -13.55 10.35 -5.00
C ILE A 69 -13.48 11.59 -5.91
N THR A 70 -14.64 12.13 -6.26
CA THR A 70 -14.73 13.41 -6.96
C THR A 70 -14.25 14.56 -6.07
N ASP A 71 -13.73 15.62 -6.67
CA ASP A 71 -13.25 16.84 -5.98
C ASP A 71 -12.05 16.64 -5.04
N LYS A 72 -11.33 15.52 -5.16
CA LYS A 72 -10.07 15.30 -4.45
C LYS A 72 -8.89 15.66 -5.34
N ALA A 73 -8.23 16.77 -5.04
CA ALA A 73 -7.01 17.15 -5.75
C ALA A 73 -5.92 16.08 -5.60
N GLY A 74 -5.37 15.64 -6.75
CA GLY A 74 -4.37 14.56 -6.78
C GLY A 74 -4.98 13.17 -6.86
N GLY A 75 -6.32 13.04 -6.87
CA GLY A 75 -7.02 11.76 -6.94
C GLY A 75 -7.11 11.03 -5.60
N ALA A 76 -8.10 10.18 -5.47
CA ALA A 76 -8.23 9.20 -4.38
C ALA A 76 -9.23 8.11 -4.78
N LEU A 77 -8.98 6.89 -4.38
CA LEU A 77 -9.92 5.77 -4.47
C LEU A 77 -10.60 5.58 -3.13
N LEU A 78 -11.93 5.49 -3.16
CA LEU A 78 -12.73 5.05 -2.03
C LEU A 78 -13.03 3.57 -2.21
N ILE A 79 -12.62 2.79 -1.22
CA ILE A 79 -13.01 1.38 -1.08
C ILE A 79 -14.07 1.36 0.03
N THR A 80 -15.25 0.85 -0.27
CA THR A 80 -16.33 0.67 0.71
C THR A 80 -16.58 -0.82 0.84
N CYS A 81 -16.45 -1.35 2.05
CA CYS A 81 -16.82 -2.70 2.38
C CYS A 81 -18.26 -2.76 2.89
N ALA A 82 -18.94 -3.88 2.68
CA ALA A 82 -20.26 -4.12 3.25
C ALA A 82 -20.17 -4.37 4.76
N ALA A 83 -21.31 -4.53 5.42
CA ALA A 83 -21.38 -4.50 6.88
C ALA A 83 -21.20 -5.87 7.55
N ASN A 84 -20.86 -6.92 6.80
CA ASN A 84 -20.60 -8.22 7.40
C ASN A 84 -19.10 -8.33 7.74
N GLU A 85 -18.81 -9.10 8.76
CA GLU A 85 -17.46 -9.50 9.11
C GLU A 85 -16.80 -10.22 7.92
N ASP A 86 -15.54 -10.01 7.66
CA ASP A 86 -14.76 -10.51 6.55
C ASP A 86 -15.18 -10.02 5.14
N ASP A 87 -16.11 -9.08 5.03
CA ASP A 87 -16.39 -8.44 3.76
C ASP A 87 -15.24 -7.49 3.37
N GLY A 88 -14.68 -7.67 2.18
CA GLY A 88 -13.48 -6.94 1.77
C GLY A 88 -13.33 -6.75 0.27
N VAL A 89 -12.46 -5.82 -0.09
CA VAL A 89 -11.98 -5.61 -1.45
C VAL A 89 -10.47 -5.73 -1.47
N ASN A 90 -9.98 -6.67 -2.25
CA ASN A 90 -8.57 -6.86 -2.51
C ASN A 90 -8.22 -6.36 -3.92
N LEU A 91 -7.21 -5.50 -4.01
CA LEU A 91 -6.66 -4.99 -5.25
C LEU A 91 -5.22 -5.46 -5.38
N GLN A 92 -4.95 -6.27 -6.39
CA GLN A 92 -3.61 -6.79 -6.67
C GLN A 92 -3.06 -6.22 -7.97
N LEU A 93 -1.85 -5.70 -7.92
CA LEU A 93 -1.12 -5.30 -9.12
C LEU A 93 -0.46 -6.52 -9.74
N GLY A 94 -0.78 -6.80 -10.97
CA GLY A 94 -0.26 -7.97 -11.68
C GLY A 94 -1.37 -8.98 -11.96
N GLN A 95 -1.54 -9.28 -13.22
CA GLN A 95 -2.50 -10.27 -13.66
C GLN A 95 -1.94 -11.68 -13.51
N ALA A 96 -2.83 -12.65 -13.43
CA ALA A 96 -2.66 -14.06 -13.04
C ALA A 96 -1.46 -14.87 -13.61
N ALA A 97 -0.57 -14.29 -14.38
CA ALA A 97 0.55 -14.99 -15.03
C ALA A 97 1.93 -14.33 -14.85
N GLY A 98 2.07 -13.25 -14.07
CA GLY A 98 3.33 -12.54 -13.95
C GLY A 98 3.70 -12.13 -12.53
N GLU A 99 4.96 -12.30 -12.15
CA GLU A 99 5.52 -11.70 -10.94
C GLU A 99 5.75 -10.20 -11.20
N SER A 100 5.00 -9.32 -10.54
CA SER A 100 5.17 -7.86 -10.66
C SER A 100 6.39 -7.36 -9.88
N VAL A 101 6.70 -8.02 -8.76
CA VAL A 101 7.78 -7.66 -7.84
C VAL A 101 8.49 -8.92 -7.36
N LYS A 102 9.81 -8.86 -7.25
CA LYS A 102 10.63 -9.93 -6.66
C LYS A 102 11.62 -9.37 -5.65
N LEU A 103 11.63 -9.92 -4.45
CA LEU A 103 12.60 -9.64 -3.42
C LEU A 103 13.75 -10.65 -3.50
N ASP A 104 14.79 -10.37 -4.29
CA ASP A 104 15.85 -11.36 -4.59
C ASP A 104 17.28 -10.95 -4.21
N GLY A 105 17.46 -9.91 -3.46
CA GLY A 105 18.78 -9.45 -3.04
C GLY A 105 19.55 -8.65 -4.10
N ALA A 106 19.11 -8.65 -5.35
CA ALA A 106 19.79 -7.93 -6.42
C ALA A 106 19.31 -6.48 -6.58
N TYR A 107 18.03 -6.24 -6.27
CA TYR A 107 17.40 -4.95 -6.53
C TYR A 107 16.70 -4.41 -5.28
N PRO A 108 16.96 -3.14 -4.93
CA PRO A 108 16.20 -2.48 -3.88
C PRO A 108 14.74 -2.28 -4.29
N LEU A 109 13.84 -2.32 -3.31
CA LEU A 109 12.43 -2.01 -3.48
C LEU A 109 12.01 -0.95 -2.47
N TYR A 110 11.30 0.05 -2.93
CA TYR A 110 10.53 0.95 -2.08
C TYR A 110 9.04 0.76 -2.34
N CYS A 111 8.26 0.67 -1.29
CA CYS A 111 6.82 0.50 -1.36
C CYS A 111 6.16 1.40 -0.31
N GLY A 112 5.13 2.13 -0.72
CA GLY A 112 4.42 3.04 0.17
C GLY A 112 3.03 3.39 -0.35
N ILE A 113 2.13 3.71 0.57
CA ILE A 113 0.77 4.16 0.28
C ILE A 113 0.40 5.32 1.21
N ARG A 114 -0.52 6.15 0.78
CA ARG A 114 -1.19 7.13 1.64
C ARG A 114 -2.67 6.77 1.73
N LEU A 115 -3.13 6.48 2.93
CA LEU A 115 -4.49 6.02 3.18
C LEU A 115 -5.10 6.66 4.43
N ALA A 116 -6.42 6.62 4.51
CA ALA A 116 -7.20 6.90 5.71
C ALA A 116 -8.34 5.90 5.78
N VAL A 117 -8.79 5.59 6.98
CA VAL A 117 -9.96 4.76 7.26
C VAL A 117 -11.00 5.57 8.02
N ASN A 118 -12.27 5.29 7.82
CA ASN A 118 -13.35 5.99 8.49
C ASN A 118 -13.64 5.45 9.90
N ASP A 119 -13.24 4.21 10.18
CA ASP A 119 -13.40 3.54 11.47
C ASP A 119 -12.16 2.64 11.69
N ALA A 120 -11.28 3.09 12.56
CA ALA A 120 -9.98 2.47 12.76
C ALA A 120 -10.07 1.13 13.50
N ASP A 121 -11.10 0.95 14.33
CA ASP A 121 -11.28 -0.26 15.13
C ASP A 121 -12.06 -1.35 14.37
N GLN A 122 -12.70 -1.00 13.25
CA GLN A 122 -13.51 -1.92 12.45
C GLN A 122 -12.94 -2.15 11.03
N THR A 123 -11.84 -1.50 10.68
CA THR A 123 -11.23 -1.64 9.35
C THR A 123 -10.01 -2.52 9.41
N ASP A 124 -10.08 -3.67 8.79
CA ASP A 124 -8.92 -4.51 8.55
C ASP A 124 -8.16 -4.00 7.32
N LEU A 125 -6.92 -3.64 7.54
CA LEU A 125 -6.03 -3.10 6.53
C LEU A 125 -5.00 -4.14 6.13
N PHE A 126 -4.76 -4.26 4.83
CA PHE A 126 -3.62 -4.94 4.28
C PHE A 126 -2.96 -4.10 3.17
N PHE A 127 -1.64 -3.90 3.24
CA PHE A 127 -0.89 -3.21 2.19
C PHE A 127 0.55 -3.69 2.14
N GLY A 128 1.02 -4.10 0.97
CA GLY A 128 2.42 -4.49 0.79
C GLY A 128 2.68 -5.30 -0.47
N VAL A 129 3.68 -6.17 -0.40
CA VAL A 129 4.05 -7.12 -1.46
C VAL A 129 4.04 -8.53 -0.90
N GLY A 130 3.49 -9.45 -1.65
CA GLY A 130 3.40 -10.85 -1.24
C GLY A 130 3.06 -11.75 -2.41
N VAL A 131 2.95 -13.04 -2.11
CA VAL A 131 2.45 -14.00 -3.11
C VAL A 131 1.00 -13.67 -3.46
N THR A 132 0.63 -13.93 -4.71
CA THR A 132 -0.75 -13.74 -5.17
C THR A 132 -1.70 -14.60 -4.35
N ASP A 133 -2.70 -13.97 -3.78
CA ASP A 133 -3.76 -14.63 -3.03
C ASP A 133 -5.10 -13.92 -3.27
N THR A 134 -6.19 -14.66 -3.23
CA THR A 134 -7.55 -14.11 -3.36
C THR A 134 -8.11 -13.65 -2.02
N ASP A 135 -7.55 -14.12 -0.92
CA ASP A 135 -7.97 -13.78 0.44
C ASP A 135 -6.75 -13.58 1.35
N TRP A 136 -6.28 -12.37 1.43
CA TRP A 136 -5.15 -11.99 2.26
C TRP A 136 -5.50 -11.91 3.75
N SER A 137 -6.78 -11.81 4.10
CA SER A 137 -7.23 -11.85 5.49
C SER A 137 -6.99 -13.22 6.12
N GLY A 138 -7.02 -14.28 5.31
CA GLY A 138 -6.67 -15.64 5.72
C GLY A 138 -5.18 -15.89 5.92
N GLY A 139 -4.32 -14.90 5.65
CA GLY A 139 -2.86 -14.99 5.73
C GLY A 139 -2.21 -15.44 4.42
N ILE A 140 -1.05 -14.91 4.14
CA ILE A 140 -0.21 -15.29 2.99
C ILE A 140 1.00 -16.08 3.45
N THR A 141 1.64 -16.82 2.55
CA THR A 141 2.79 -17.67 2.92
C THR A 141 4.13 -16.94 2.86
N ASP A 142 4.24 -15.93 2.02
CA ASP A 142 5.47 -15.16 1.79
C ASP A 142 5.12 -13.71 1.45
N GLY A 143 5.68 -12.76 2.21
CA GLY A 143 5.42 -11.34 1.97
C GLY A 143 6.14 -10.37 2.89
N VAL A 144 6.00 -9.09 2.55
CA VAL A 144 6.40 -7.94 3.37
C VAL A 144 5.26 -6.92 3.28
N TYR A 145 4.58 -6.69 4.39
CA TYR A 145 3.34 -5.93 4.37
C TYR A 145 3.02 -5.23 5.69
N PHE A 146 2.06 -4.34 5.65
CA PHE A 146 1.40 -3.77 6.81
C PHE A 146 0.00 -4.37 6.92
N ALA A 147 -0.39 -4.74 8.11
CA ALA A 147 -1.74 -5.21 8.40
C ALA A 147 -2.24 -4.70 9.76
N SER A 148 -3.53 -4.49 9.87
CA SER A 148 -4.19 -4.31 11.17
C SER A 148 -4.76 -5.64 11.64
N PRO A 149 -4.69 -5.96 12.94
CA PRO A 149 -5.41 -7.07 13.52
C PRO A 149 -6.92 -6.76 13.55
N ASP A 150 -7.73 -7.79 13.53
CA ASP A 150 -9.17 -7.70 13.73
C ASP A 150 -9.55 -6.86 14.96
N ALA A 151 -10.60 -6.06 14.84
CA ALA A 151 -11.12 -5.16 15.86
C ALA A 151 -10.07 -4.26 16.54
N SER A 152 -9.08 -3.78 15.78
CA SER A 152 -7.98 -2.99 16.33
C SER A 152 -7.42 -1.98 15.34
N GLY A 153 -7.31 -0.73 15.77
CA GLY A 153 -6.61 0.31 15.02
C GLY A 153 -5.08 0.16 14.97
N ALA A 154 -4.48 -0.85 15.61
CA ALA A 154 -3.04 -1.07 15.54
C ALA A 154 -2.61 -1.48 14.13
N VAL A 155 -1.49 -0.94 13.64
CA VAL A 155 -0.86 -1.36 12.40
C VAL A 155 0.44 -2.08 12.71
N ASN A 156 0.53 -3.30 12.26
CA ASN A 156 1.74 -4.11 12.34
C ASN A 156 2.49 -4.11 11.01
N PHE A 157 3.79 -4.04 11.08
CA PHE A 157 4.66 -4.36 9.96
C PHE A 157 5.06 -5.83 10.06
N ILE A 158 4.82 -6.57 9.00
CA ILE A 158 4.95 -8.02 8.98
C ILE A 158 5.92 -8.42 7.87
N THR A 159 6.79 -9.35 8.20
CA THR A 159 7.58 -10.12 7.22
C THR A 159 7.25 -11.58 7.40
N GLU A 160 6.93 -12.24 6.31
CA GLU A 160 6.51 -13.62 6.33
C GLU A 160 7.28 -14.45 5.32
N LYS A 161 7.70 -15.64 5.71
CA LYS A 161 8.44 -16.58 4.87
C LYS A 161 8.06 -18.02 5.20
N ASN A 162 7.55 -18.75 4.19
CA ASN A 162 7.07 -20.13 4.36
C ASN A 162 6.06 -20.25 5.53
N SER A 163 5.10 -19.32 5.61
CA SER A 163 4.11 -19.23 6.70
C SER A 163 4.72 -19.05 8.10
N VAL A 164 5.91 -18.47 8.18
CA VAL A 164 6.52 -18.07 9.45
C VAL A 164 6.54 -16.54 9.50
N GLU A 165 5.70 -15.98 10.35
CA GLU A 165 5.52 -14.55 10.54
C GLU A 165 6.50 -13.98 11.55
N SER A 166 6.99 -12.76 11.25
CA SER A 166 7.62 -11.86 12.22
C SER A 166 6.90 -10.52 12.16
N SER A 167 6.29 -10.12 13.26
CA SER A 167 5.40 -8.97 13.34
C SER A 167 5.87 -7.96 14.37
N VAL A 168 5.64 -6.67 14.10
CA VAL A 168 5.92 -5.60 15.05
C VAL A 168 4.98 -4.42 14.85
N ALA A 169 4.35 -3.97 15.93
CA ALA A 169 3.49 -2.80 15.91
C ALA A 169 4.28 -1.53 15.53
N VAL A 170 3.75 -0.75 14.58
CA VAL A 170 4.43 0.42 14.02
C VAL A 170 3.62 1.71 14.15
N ALA A 171 2.29 1.60 14.23
CA ALA A 171 1.39 2.74 14.33
C ALA A 171 0.05 2.34 14.91
N THR A 172 -0.79 3.36 15.08
CA THR A 172 -2.22 3.21 15.37
C THR A 172 -2.97 4.10 14.39
N LEU A 173 -3.95 3.55 13.71
CA LEU A 173 -4.90 4.30 12.88
C LEU A 173 -5.77 5.19 13.77
N VAL A 174 -6.22 6.26 13.20
CA VAL A 174 -7.21 7.16 13.82
C VAL A 174 -8.23 7.49 12.73
N ASP A 175 -9.49 7.50 13.07
CA ASP A 175 -10.58 7.76 12.15
C ASP A 175 -10.33 9.03 11.34
N ASP A 176 -10.61 8.95 10.05
CA ASP A 176 -10.49 10.03 9.06
C ASP A 176 -9.10 10.70 8.99
N THR A 177 -8.09 10.05 9.55
CA THR A 177 -6.72 10.60 9.59
C THR A 177 -5.82 9.88 8.60
N PHE A 178 -5.20 10.64 7.70
CA PHE A 178 -4.26 10.08 6.74
C PHE A 178 -2.97 9.61 7.40
N VAL A 179 -2.55 8.42 7.01
CA VAL A 179 -1.26 7.82 7.36
C VAL A 179 -0.53 7.41 6.09
N THR A 180 0.79 7.32 6.17
CA THR A 180 1.63 6.90 5.04
C THR A 180 2.56 5.78 5.49
N PRO A 181 2.11 4.52 5.46
CA PRO A 181 2.97 3.37 5.67
C PRO A 181 3.93 3.19 4.49
N GLU A 182 5.20 3.01 4.80
CA GLU A 182 6.28 2.87 3.82
C GLU A 182 7.29 1.84 4.31
N PHE A 183 7.86 1.06 3.39
CA PHE A 183 9.05 0.27 3.67
C PHE A 183 10.07 0.34 2.54
N TYR A 184 11.29 0.02 2.87
CA TYR A 184 12.41 -0.06 1.94
C TYR A 184 13.16 -1.36 2.15
N TYR A 185 13.38 -2.08 1.07
CA TYR A 185 14.24 -3.26 0.99
C TYR A 185 15.51 -2.88 0.25
N ASP A 186 16.66 -3.08 0.86
CA ASP A 186 17.98 -2.70 0.31
C ASP A 186 18.67 -3.82 -0.48
N GLY A 187 18.00 -4.95 -0.66
CA GLY A 187 18.54 -6.17 -1.26
C GLY A 187 18.94 -7.22 -0.20
N ALA A 188 18.96 -6.89 1.07
CA ALA A 188 19.31 -7.80 2.16
C ALA A 188 18.39 -7.66 3.36
N THR A 189 18.00 -6.45 3.68
CA THR A 189 17.25 -6.10 4.90
C THR A 189 16.04 -5.25 4.54
N VAL A 190 14.93 -5.51 5.21
CA VAL A 190 13.74 -4.65 5.11
C VAL A 190 13.73 -3.65 6.24
N SER A 191 13.65 -2.38 5.89
CA SER A 191 13.54 -1.26 6.82
C SER A 191 12.18 -0.60 6.67
N ARG A 192 11.44 -0.49 7.77
CA ARG A 192 10.14 0.21 7.81
C ARG A 192 10.30 1.65 8.24
N ARG A 193 9.35 2.48 7.86
CA ARG A 193 9.17 3.82 8.40
C ARG A 193 8.03 3.88 9.39
N ARG A 194 8.24 4.69 10.42
CA ARG A 194 7.18 5.02 11.38
C ARG A 194 6.14 5.87 10.67
N LEU A 195 4.87 5.48 10.77
CA LEU A 195 3.75 6.26 10.33
C LEU A 195 3.74 7.61 11.05
N ARG A 196 3.79 8.68 10.30
CA ARG A 196 3.57 10.02 10.81
C ARG A 196 2.18 10.47 10.32
N GLY A 197 1.27 10.71 11.24
CA GLY A 197 0.02 11.37 10.90
C GLY A 197 0.35 12.69 10.20
N ASP A 198 -0.12 12.82 8.97
CA ASP A 198 -0.05 14.09 8.24
C ASP A 198 -0.97 15.06 8.97
N ARG A 199 -0.39 16.07 9.61
CA ARG A 199 -1.18 17.23 9.97
C ARG A 199 -1.48 17.92 8.66
N ASP A 200 -2.74 17.88 8.24
CA ASP A 200 -3.22 18.72 7.16
C ASP A 200 -2.74 20.13 7.44
N GLY A 201 -1.76 20.57 6.65
CA GLY A 201 -1.39 21.98 6.61
C GLY A 201 -2.61 22.71 6.08
N GLY A 202 -3.46 23.18 6.99
CA GLY A 202 -4.56 24.05 6.64
C GLY A 202 -4.02 25.19 5.79
N CYS A 203 -4.40 25.21 4.53
CA CYS A 203 -4.31 26.40 3.71
C CYS A 203 -5.27 27.41 4.34
N GLY A 204 -4.76 28.25 5.24
CA GLY A 204 -5.47 29.42 5.71
C GLY A 204 -5.80 30.29 4.50
N GLN A 205 -7.04 30.73 4.43
CA GLN A 205 -7.57 31.70 3.50
C GLN A 205 -6.80 33.01 3.58
#